data_33db41d3ad2c86fc53158d156dd9e1a1
#
_entry.id   33db41d3ad2c86fc53158d156dd9e1a1
#
_cell.length_a   1.000
_cell.length_b   1.000
_cell.length_c   1.000
_cell.angle_alpha   90.00
_cell.angle_beta   90.00
_cell.angle_gamma   90.00
#
_symmetry.space_group_name_H-M   'P 1'
#
loop_
_entity.id
_entity.type
_entity.pdbx_description
1 polymer ?
#
loop_
_entity_poly.entity_id
_entity_poly.type
_entity_poly.pdbx_seq_one_letter_code
_entity_poly.pdbx_strand_id
1 'polypeptide(L)'
;MTLQEKMTCIGCGITIQTENPKEMGYAPKSALEKEQIICQRCFRLKNYNEVQDISLTDDDFLKILHEIGRNDALIVKIDDILDFNGSWLPGLHRFGGKNPILLIGNKVDLLPKSVKPNKLIQWMKYSAKELGLKPVD
;
A
#
# COMPACT_ATOMS: atom_id res chain seq x y z
N MET A 1 1.83 -20.71 26.79
CA MET A 1 1.43 -20.31 25.41
C MET A 1 2.51 -19.40 24.88
N THR A 2 3.36 -19.90 24.07
CA THR A 2 4.42 -19.13 23.41
C THR A 2 3.75 -18.26 22.36
N LEU A 3 3.76 -16.95 22.60
CA LEU A 3 3.53 -15.93 21.57
C LEU A 3 4.65 -16.12 20.53
N GLN A 4 4.37 -16.86 19.46
CA GLN A 4 5.16 -16.78 18.24
C GLN A 4 4.96 -15.36 17.72
N GLU A 5 5.94 -14.50 17.95
CA GLU A 5 6.03 -13.23 17.26
C GLU A 5 5.93 -13.54 15.76
N LYS A 6 4.84 -13.11 15.14
CA LYS A 6 4.65 -13.30 13.70
C LYS A 6 5.74 -12.51 13.01
N MET A 7 6.77 -13.21 12.55
CA MET A 7 7.84 -12.58 11.77
C MET A 7 7.26 -12.03 10.48
N THR A 8 7.50 -10.76 10.21
CA THR A 8 7.01 -10.07 9.01
C THR A 8 8.15 -9.66 8.10
N CYS A 9 7.87 -9.63 6.80
CA CYS A 9 8.82 -9.14 5.81
C CYS A 9 9.00 -7.63 5.95
N ILE A 10 10.24 -7.17 6.11
CA ILE A 10 10.54 -5.72 6.20
C ILE A 10 10.24 -4.95 4.92
N GLY A 11 10.10 -5.63 3.78
CA GLY A 11 9.82 -5.00 2.49
C GLY A 11 8.33 -4.77 2.25
N CYS A 12 7.48 -5.79 2.44
CA CYS A 12 6.06 -5.73 2.11
C CYS A 12 5.12 -5.97 3.31
N GLY A 13 5.66 -6.22 4.51
CA GLY A 13 4.86 -6.42 5.72
C GLY A 13 4.14 -7.77 5.83
N ILE A 14 4.26 -8.65 4.83
CA ILE A 14 3.59 -9.95 4.86
C ILE A 14 4.18 -10.86 5.94
N THR A 15 3.35 -11.69 6.55
CA THR A 15 3.82 -12.74 7.48
C THR A 15 4.73 -13.72 6.75
N ILE A 16 5.90 -13.98 7.32
CA ILE A 16 6.88 -14.91 6.75
C ILE A 16 6.41 -16.35 6.98
N GLN A 17 6.56 -17.16 5.95
CA GLN A 17 6.39 -18.62 6.00
C GLN A 17 7.57 -19.31 5.30
N THR A 18 7.87 -20.54 5.70
CA THR A 18 9.02 -21.31 5.19
C THR A 18 8.62 -22.62 4.50
N GLU A 19 7.34 -22.84 4.31
CA GLU A 19 6.80 -24.12 3.86
C GLU A 19 6.66 -24.19 2.33
N ASN A 20 6.03 -23.17 1.73
CA ASN A 20 5.73 -23.19 0.31
C ASN A 20 6.43 -22.05 -0.46
N PRO A 21 7.47 -22.36 -1.29
CA PRO A 21 8.18 -21.37 -2.08
C PRO A 21 7.34 -20.63 -3.12
N LYS A 22 6.18 -21.17 -3.50
CA LYS A 22 5.28 -20.58 -4.49
C LYS A 22 4.27 -19.63 -3.88
N GLU A 23 4.11 -19.66 -2.55
CA GLU A 23 3.17 -18.81 -1.84
C GLU A 23 3.83 -17.52 -1.34
N MET A 24 2.98 -16.52 -1.09
CA MET A 24 3.44 -15.23 -0.59
C MET A 24 4.05 -15.37 0.81
N GLY A 25 5.04 -14.50 1.09
CA GLY A 25 5.72 -14.50 2.37
C GLY A 25 6.83 -15.55 2.50
N TYR A 26 7.08 -16.37 1.47
CA TYR A 26 8.14 -17.37 1.56
C TYR A 26 9.51 -16.76 1.81
N ALA A 27 10.20 -17.33 2.80
CA ALA A 27 11.62 -17.13 3.03
C ALA A 27 12.26 -18.48 3.43
N PRO A 28 13.46 -18.79 2.95
CA PRO A 28 14.14 -20.02 3.35
C PRO A 28 14.47 -19.97 4.85
N LYS A 29 14.51 -21.13 5.50
CA LYS A 29 14.79 -21.22 6.95
C LYS A 29 16.08 -20.48 7.37
N SER A 30 17.09 -20.48 6.52
CA SER A 30 18.35 -19.75 6.75
C SER A 30 18.18 -18.23 6.80
N ALA A 31 17.10 -17.70 6.25
CA ALA A 31 16.81 -16.26 6.32
C ALA A 31 16.21 -15.84 7.68
N LEU A 32 15.67 -16.78 8.45
CA LEU A 32 15.10 -16.52 9.78
C LEU A 32 16.17 -16.18 10.83
N GLU A 33 17.42 -16.54 10.58
CA GLU A 33 18.56 -16.24 11.47
C GLU A 33 19.06 -14.80 11.33
N LYS A 34 18.52 -14.07 10.34
CA LYS A 34 18.91 -12.68 10.11
C LYS A 34 18.08 -11.73 10.96
N GLU A 35 18.70 -10.67 11.41
CA GLU A 35 18.04 -9.60 12.18
C GLU A 35 16.88 -8.93 11.40
N GLN A 36 17.00 -8.89 10.07
CA GLN A 36 15.97 -8.35 9.17
C GLN A 36 15.58 -9.41 8.14
N ILE A 37 14.34 -9.85 8.21
CA ILE A 37 13.83 -10.90 7.33
C ILE A 37 13.12 -10.25 6.13
N ILE A 38 13.47 -10.71 4.95
CA ILE A 38 12.86 -10.28 3.69
C ILE A 38 12.32 -11.52 2.95
N CYS A 39 11.07 -11.46 2.46
CA CYS A 39 10.50 -12.57 1.70
C CYS A 39 11.16 -12.68 0.31
N GLN A 40 11.09 -13.86 -0.29
CA GLN A 40 11.71 -14.16 -1.59
C GLN A 40 11.31 -13.17 -2.69
N ARG A 41 10.03 -12.79 -2.74
CA ARG A 41 9.53 -11.80 -3.71
C ARG A 41 10.22 -10.46 -3.56
N CYS A 42 10.25 -9.91 -2.35
CA CYS A 42 10.93 -8.63 -2.08
C CYS A 42 12.44 -8.71 -2.30
N PHE A 43 13.05 -9.85 -1.98
CA PHE A 43 14.46 -10.10 -2.24
C PHE A 43 14.78 -10.06 -3.74
N ARG A 44 13.97 -10.75 -4.56
CA ARG A 44 14.13 -10.77 -6.02
C ARG A 44 13.88 -9.41 -6.65
N LEU A 45 12.84 -8.70 -6.20
CA LEU A 45 12.57 -7.35 -6.65
C LEU A 45 13.74 -6.41 -6.35
N LYS A 46 14.26 -6.45 -5.14
CA LYS A 46 15.37 -5.58 -4.70
C LYS A 46 16.69 -5.86 -5.42
N ASN A 47 17.03 -7.13 -5.60
CA ASN A 47 18.37 -7.52 -6.09
C ASN A 47 18.42 -7.79 -7.60
N TYR A 48 17.32 -8.21 -8.20
CA TYR A 48 17.25 -8.60 -9.61
C TYR A 48 16.23 -7.80 -10.42
N ASN A 49 15.53 -6.85 -9.78
CA ASN A 49 14.44 -6.10 -10.39
C ASN A 49 13.36 -7.00 -11.03
N GLU A 50 13.19 -8.19 -10.47
CA GLU A 50 12.27 -9.22 -10.96
C GLU A 50 10.91 -9.03 -10.30
N VAL A 51 9.90 -8.68 -11.10
CA VAL A 51 8.50 -8.57 -10.66
C VAL A 51 7.85 -9.94 -10.82
N GLN A 52 7.43 -10.54 -9.70
CA GLN A 52 6.66 -11.78 -9.72
C GLN A 52 5.17 -11.47 -9.76
N ASP A 53 4.43 -12.23 -10.54
CA ASP A 53 2.98 -12.18 -10.54
C ASP A 53 2.44 -12.49 -9.13
N ILE A 54 1.52 -11.66 -8.69
CA ILE A 54 0.87 -11.83 -7.39
C ILE A 54 -0.41 -12.62 -7.64
N SER A 55 -0.52 -13.76 -7.00
CA SER A 55 -1.73 -14.61 -7.04
C SER A 55 -2.84 -14.11 -6.10
N LEU A 56 -2.89 -12.81 -5.82
CA LEU A 56 -3.95 -12.20 -5.04
C LEU A 56 -5.18 -11.97 -5.92
N THR A 57 -6.31 -12.45 -5.44
CA THR A 57 -7.61 -12.18 -6.04
C THR A 57 -8.16 -10.84 -5.58
N ASP A 58 -9.15 -10.31 -6.29
CA ASP A 58 -9.87 -9.10 -5.88
C ASP A 58 -10.49 -9.27 -4.47
N ASP A 59 -10.95 -10.47 -4.14
CA ASP A 59 -11.49 -10.79 -2.81
C ASP A 59 -10.44 -10.69 -1.71
N ASP A 60 -9.18 -11.03 -1.98
CA ASP A 60 -8.08 -10.90 -1.01
C ASP A 60 -7.77 -9.43 -0.74
N PHE A 61 -7.77 -8.60 -1.77
CA PHE A 61 -7.65 -7.14 -1.61
C PHE A 61 -8.80 -6.55 -0.82
N LEU A 62 -10.03 -6.96 -1.09
CA LEU A 62 -11.22 -6.50 -0.34
C LEU A 62 -11.13 -6.87 1.15
N LYS A 63 -10.64 -8.05 1.50
CA LYS A 63 -10.42 -8.44 2.90
C LYS A 63 -9.44 -7.50 3.60
N ILE A 64 -8.31 -7.18 2.96
CA ILE A 64 -7.32 -6.25 3.50
C ILE A 64 -7.94 -4.87 3.72
N LEU A 65 -8.69 -4.37 2.74
CA LEU A 65 -9.36 -3.07 2.83
C LEU A 65 -10.40 -3.03 3.95
N HIS A 66 -11.17 -4.10 4.15
CA HIS A 66 -12.14 -4.19 5.24
C HIS A 66 -11.50 -4.19 6.63
N GLU A 67 -10.29 -4.71 6.77
CA GLU A 67 -9.55 -4.68 8.03
C GLU A 67 -9.11 -3.26 8.42
N ILE A 68 -8.85 -2.39 7.44
CA ILE A 68 -8.44 -1.00 7.70
C ILE A 68 -9.49 -0.26 8.52
N GLY A 69 -10.76 -0.42 8.20
CA GLY A 69 -11.86 0.25 8.90
C GLY A 69 -12.09 -0.20 10.34
N ARG A 70 -11.47 -1.29 10.76
CA ARG A 70 -11.55 -1.84 12.12
C ARG A 70 -10.47 -1.33 13.06
N ASN A 71 -9.44 -0.70 12.52
CA ASN A 71 -8.32 -0.17 13.27
C ASN A 71 -8.42 1.35 13.36
N ASP A 72 -7.95 1.92 14.48
CA ASP A 72 -7.77 3.37 14.61
C ASP A 72 -6.44 3.74 13.95
N ALA A 73 -6.50 4.38 12.79
CA ALA A 73 -5.33 4.69 11.99
C ALA A 73 -5.53 5.94 11.13
N LEU A 74 -4.44 6.55 10.70
CA LEU A 74 -4.45 7.50 9.59
C LEU A 74 -4.25 6.74 8.29
N ILE A 75 -5.19 6.84 7.36
CA ILE A 75 -5.05 6.28 6.04
C ILE A 75 -4.26 7.26 5.18
N VAL A 76 -3.13 6.82 4.66
CA VAL A 76 -2.34 7.60 3.70
C VAL A 76 -2.57 7.01 2.31
N LYS A 77 -3.29 7.74 1.46
CA LYS A 77 -3.54 7.36 0.07
C LYS A 77 -2.58 8.12 -0.84
N ILE A 78 -1.76 7.38 -1.56
CA ILE A 78 -0.81 7.93 -2.53
C ILE A 78 -1.41 7.77 -3.92
N ASP A 79 -1.56 8.89 -4.63
CA ASP A 79 -2.11 8.93 -5.99
C ASP A 79 -1.06 9.42 -6.98
N ASP A 80 -1.08 8.85 -8.17
CA ASP A 80 -0.29 9.36 -9.29
C ASP A 80 -0.94 10.63 -9.83
N ILE A 81 -0.22 11.76 -9.75
CA ILE A 81 -0.79 13.03 -10.20
C ILE A 81 -1.01 13.08 -11.71
N LEU A 82 -0.28 12.27 -12.47
CA LEU A 82 -0.43 12.17 -13.92
C LEU A 82 -1.56 11.22 -14.34
N ASP A 83 -1.97 10.33 -13.44
CA ASP A 83 -3.08 9.40 -13.64
C ASP A 83 -3.92 9.30 -12.36
N PHE A 84 -4.47 10.41 -11.95
CA PHE A 84 -5.22 10.51 -10.70
C PHE A 84 -6.43 9.57 -10.67
N ASN A 85 -7.19 9.53 -11.75
CA ASN A 85 -8.37 8.66 -11.85
C ASN A 85 -8.00 7.17 -11.91
N GLY A 86 -6.94 6.81 -12.62
CA GLY A 86 -6.47 5.42 -12.70
C GLY A 86 -5.86 4.90 -11.42
N SER A 87 -5.25 5.77 -10.62
CA SER A 87 -4.70 5.42 -9.31
C SER A 87 -5.72 5.52 -8.17
N TRP A 88 -6.93 6.03 -8.45
CA TRP A 88 -7.98 6.18 -7.46
C TRP A 88 -8.55 4.82 -7.02
N LEU A 89 -8.78 4.66 -5.72
CA LEU A 89 -9.43 3.48 -5.15
C LEU A 89 -10.91 3.77 -4.90
N PRO A 90 -11.82 3.23 -5.73
CA PRO A 90 -13.25 3.41 -5.52
C PRO A 90 -13.71 2.86 -4.16
N GLY A 91 -14.59 3.58 -3.49
CA GLY A 91 -15.15 3.13 -2.21
C GLY A 91 -14.22 3.28 -1.01
N LEU A 92 -13.09 3.98 -1.12
CA LEU A 92 -12.15 4.19 -0.02
C LEU A 92 -12.83 4.75 1.23
N HIS A 93 -13.82 5.64 1.10
CA HIS A 93 -14.60 6.19 2.20
C HIS A 93 -15.42 5.13 2.96
N ARG A 94 -15.79 4.03 2.30
CA ARG A 94 -16.51 2.91 2.93
C ARG A 94 -15.54 1.98 3.66
N PHE A 95 -14.40 1.67 3.04
CA PHE A 95 -13.39 0.78 3.62
C PHE A 95 -12.67 1.44 4.80
N GLY A 96 -12.44 2.75 4.72
CA GLY A 96 -11.73 3.51 5.75
C GLY A 96 -12.50 3.65 7.07
N GLY A 97 -13.81 3.44 7.07
CA GLY A 97 -14.65 3.61 8.26
C GLY A 97 -14.60 5.05 8.77
N LYS A 98 -14.21 5.24 10.03
CA LYS A 98 -14.06 6.55 10.67
C LYS A 98 -12.65 7.14 10.56
N ASN A 99 -11.74 6.42 9.95
CA ASN A 99 -10.34 6.81 9.87
C ASN A 99 -10.15 8.04 8.97
N PRO A 100 -9.37 9.03 9.41
CA PRO A 100 -9.02 10.17 8.57
C PRO A 100 -8.15 9.72 7.40
N ILE A 101 -8.29 10.42 6.25
CA ILE A 101 -7.59 10.10 5.03
C ILE A 101 -6.74 11.28 4.60
N LEU A 102 -5.43 11.06 4.48
CA LEU A 102 -4.47 11.98 3.91
C LEU A 102 -4.17 11.59 2.47
N LEU A 103 -4.40 12.52 1.53
CA LEU A 103 -4.05 12.32 0.13
C LEU A 103 -2.66 12.87 -0.16
N ILE A 104 -1.84 12.10 -0.83
CA ILE A 104 -0.51 12.49 -1.32
C ILE A 104 -0.48 12.36 -2.84
N GLY A 105 -0.24 13.47 -3.53
CA GLY A 105 0.03 13.48 -4.97
C GLY A 105 1.50 13.16 -5.24
N ASN A 106 1.77 12.03 -5.85
CA ASN A 106 3.11 11.61 -6.24
C ASN A 106 3.45 12.07 -7.67
N LYS A 107 4.72 12.12 -8.01
CA LYS A 107 5.26 12.52 -9.33
C LYS A 107 5.05 13.99 -9.70
N VAL A 108 4.92 14.86 -8.72
CA VAL A 108 4.77 16.32 -8.93
C VAL A 108 5.97 16.94 -9.64
N ASP A 109 7.14 16.34 -9.46
CA ASP A 109 8.39 16.71 -10.15
C ASP A 109 8.33 16.57 -11.67
N LEU A 110 7.42 15.73 -12.19
CA LEU A 110 7.21 15.55 -13.63
C LEU A 110 6.26 16.60 -14.24
N LEU A 111 5.59 17.41 -13.42
CA LEU A 111 4.72 18.46 -13.91
C LEU A 111 5.52 19.68 -14.41
N PRO A 112 4.95 20.47 -15.34
CA PRO A 112 5.57 21.72 -15.75
C PRO A 112 5.81 22.65 -14.56
N LYS A 113 6.95 23.36 -14.54
CA LYS A 113 7.32 24.30 -13.47
C LYS A 113 6.33 25.45 -13.27
N SER A 114 5.46 25.71 -14.26
CA SER A 114 4.39 26.71 -14.20
C SER A 114 3.23 26.30 -13.27
N VAL A 115 3.12 25.01 -12.93
CA VAL A 115 2.08 24.50 -12.02
C VAL A 115 2.40 24.94 -10.60
N LYS A 116 1.49 25.71 -10.02
CA LYS A 116 1.64 26.18 -8.63
C LYS A 116 1.15 25.12 -7.64
N PRO A 117 1.93 24.76 -6.60
CA PRO A 117 1.56 23.74 -5.62
C PRO A 117 0.17 23.96 -5.00
N ASN A 118 -0.16 25.19 -4.63
CA ASN A 118 -1.47 25.51 -4.04
C ASN A 118 -2.65 25.20 -4.99
N LYS A 119 -2.48 25.48 -6.28
CA LYS A 119 -3.53 25.14 -7.28
C LYS A 119 -3.67 23.63 -7.43
N LEU A 120 -2.56 22.90 -7.37
CA LEU A 120 -2.57 21.45 -7.44
C LEU A 120 -3.29 20.85 -6.24
N ILE A 121 -3.02 21.33 -5.03
CA ILE A 121 -3.69 20.90 -3.80
C ILE A 121 -5.21 21.17 -3.90
N GLN A 122 -5.61 22.33 -4.33
CA GLN A 122 -7.02 22.67 -4.52
C GLN A 122 -7.70 21.75 -5.55
N TRP A 123 -7.01 21.47 -6.65
CA TRP A 123 -7.49 20.54 -7.68
C TRP A 123 -7.64 19.11 -7.13
N MET A 124 -6.66 18.63 -6.36
CA MET A 124 -6.75 17.31 -5.71
C MET A 124 -7.93 17.22 -4.74
N LYS A 125 -8.14 18.25 -3.91
CA LYS A 125 -9.29 18.32 -3.00
C LYS A 125 -10.62 18.29 -3.76
N TYR A 126 -10.72 19.05 -4.84
CA TYR A 126 -11.90 19.07 -5.69
C TYR A 126 -12.15 17.70 -6.33
N SER A 127 -11.13 17.11 -6.96
CA SER A 127 -11.23 15.81 -7.62
C SER A 127 -11.59 14.69 -6.64
N ALA A 128 -11.00 14.68 -5.45
CA ALA A 128 -11.32 13.73 -4.39
C ALA A 128 -12.77 13.86 -3.92
N LYS A 129 -13.28 15.08 -3.79
CA LYS A 129 -14.68 15.34 -3.42
C LYS A 129 -15.65 14.84 -4.47
N GLU A 130 -15.36 15.05 -5.76
CA GLU A 130 -16.16 14.51 -6.87
C GLU A 130 -16.21 12.98 -6.86
N LEU A 131 -15.14 12.35 -6.40
CA LEU A 131 -15.02 10.89 -6.24
C LEU A 131 -15.58 10.38 -4.90
N GLY A 132 -16.24 11.23 -4.11
CA GLY A 132 -16.96 10.87 -2.89
C GLY A 132 -16.12 10.89 -1.61
N LEU A 133 -14.91 11.44 -1.64
CA LEU A 133 -14.02 11.52 -0.49
C LEU A 133 -13.95 12.94 0.08
N LYS A 134 -13.90 13.04 1.42
CA LYS A 134 -13.58 14.28 2.13
C LYS A 134 -12.21 14.09 2.80
N PRO A 135 -11.11 14.50 2.17
CA PRO A 135 -9.78 14.40 2.77
C PRO A 135 -9.67 15.32 3.99
N VAL A 136 -8.82 14.93 4.93
CA VAL A 136 -8.40 15.80 6.04
C VAL A 136 -7.49 16.89 5.46
N ASP A 137 -7.67 18.11 5.95
CA ASP A 137 -6.85 19.26 5.54
C ASP A 137 -5.43 19.18 6.09
#